data_4f7e885423eb3a61962fd5d455fdba8b
#
_entry.id   4f7e885423eb3a61962fd5d455fdba8b
#
_cell.length_a   1.000
_cell.length_b   1.000
_cell.length_c   1.000
_cell.angle_alpha   90.00
_cell.angle_beta   90.00
_cell.angle_gamma   90.00
#
_symmetry.space_group_name_H-M   'P 1'
#
loop_
_entity.id
_entity.type
_entity.pdbx_description
1 polymer ?
#
loop_
_entity_poly.entity_id
_entity_poly.type
_entity_poly.pdbx_seq_one_letter_code
_entity_poly.pdbx_strand_id
1 'polypeptide(L)'
;MSERIYSLHNHTPFSDGAYTVDELCEAHLDCKALQGYELAGIGIADHMFCTPSSREVKTEKEFERLFAKETRAYVAMVKEARQRWAGRIPIFCGAEINWPLNKGMLDVVRTMLAGVDYVLFEYVDWAGLTQLANQARRFPCPVGLAHTDVSLQFPNTSMDQVVRTLANARIVYELNSKLMPLANQDRWFRVLPNHRVYVAIGTDTHDDLNCLNDLPELHAFVRKHGLAEKLFVPTVRAEEAVPAPS
;
A
#
# COMPACT_ATOMS: atom_id res chain seq x y z
N MET A 1 1.49 -22.73 16.45
CA MET A 1 0.91 -21.41 16.14
C MET A 1 0.72 -21.36 14.64
N SER A 2 -0.47 -20.98 14.19
CA SER A 2 -0.73 -20.75 12.75
C SER A 2 0.15 -19.64 12.24
N GLU A 3 0.53 -19.74 10.98
CA GLU A 3 1.34 -18.72 10.33
C GLU A 3 0.47 -17.51 9.98
N ARG A 4 1.00 -16.30 10.22
CA ARG A 4 0.28 -15.04 10.01
C ARG A 4 0.42 -14.56 8.57
N ILE A 5 -0.70 -14.21 7.95
CA ILE A 5 -0.79 -13.69 6.59
C ILE A 5 -1.40 -12.27 6.61
N TYR A 6 -0.83 -11.39 5.81
CA TYR A 6 -1.34 -10.04 5.53
C TYR A 6 -1.68 -9.93 4.05
N SER A 7 -2.72 -9.16 3.73
CA SER A 7 -3.09 -8.74 2.37
C SER A 7 -3.30 -7.23 2.39
N LEU A 8 -2.26 -6.47 2.05
CA LEU A 8 -2.23 -5.02 2.29
C LEU A 8 -2.56 -4.16 1.06
N HIS A 9 -3.09 -4.77 -0.04
CA HIS A 9 -3.45 -4.01 -1.22
C HIS A 9 -4.70 -4.61 -1.87
N ASN A 10 -5.83 -4.00 -1.58
CA ASN A 10 -7.14 -4.37 -2.12
C ASN A 10 -7.93 -3.10 -2.42
N HIS A 11 -8.69 -3.10 -3.51
CA HIS A 11 -9.51 -2.00 -3.98
C HIS A 11 -10.99 -2.25 -3.71
N THR A 12 -11.75 -1.16 -3.52
CA THR A 12 -13.20 -1.19 -3.30
C THR A 12 -13.91 -0.34 -4.36
N PRO A 13 -15.26 -0.35 -4.43
CA PRO A 13 -16.02 0.55 -5.30
C PRO A 13 -15.83 2.04 -4.99
N PHE A 14 -15.03 2.37 -3.99
CA PHE A 14 -14.60 3.75 -3.77
C PHE A 14 -13.70 4.24 -4.92
N SER A 15 -12.86 3.38 -5.47
CA SER A 15 -12.08 3.63 -6.69
C SER A 15 -12.60 2.78 -7.86
N ASP A 16 -12.04 1.62 -8.08
CA ASP A 16 -12.30 0.74 -9.23
C ASP A 16 -12.35 -0.74 -8.86
N GLY A 17 -12.40 -1.06 -7.57
CA GLY A 17 -12.65 -2.41 -7.10
C GLY A 17 -14.13 -2.80 -7.18
N ALA A 18 -14.41 -4.11 -7.35
CA ALA A 18 -15.76 -4.62 -7.44
C ALA A 18 -16.41 -4.95 -6.08
N TYR A 19 -15.61 -5.10 -5.03
CA TYR A 19 -16.04 -5.64 -3.74
C TYR A 19 -15.95 -4.61 -2.62
N THR A 20 -16.99 -4.52 -1.82
CA THR A 20 -16.97 -3.72 -0.58
C THR A 20 -15.94 -4.25 0.40
N VAL A 21 -15.57 -3.46 1.42
CA VAL A 21 -14.66 -3.93 2.48
C VAL A 21 -15.18 -5.18 3.16
N ASP A 22 -16.49 -5.27 3.41
CA ASP A 22 -17.09 -6.43 4.05
C ASP A 22 -17.00 -7.69 3.17
N GLU A 23 -17.29 -7.57 1.87
CA GLU A 23 -17.15 -8.67 0.90
C GLU A 23 -15.68 -9.12 0.75
N LEU A 24 -14.73 -8.19 0.74
CA LEU A 24 -13.30 -8.53 0.76
C LEU A 24 -12.92 -9.31 2.01
N CYS A 25 -13.39 -8.90 3.18
CA CYS A 25 -13.14 -9.61 4.43
C CYS A 25 -13.71 -11.04 4.41
N GLU A 26 -14.95 -11.19 3.93
CA GLU A 26 -15.59 -12.50 3.78
C GLU A 26 -14.83 -13.37 2.78
N ALA A 27 -14.46 -12.82 1.62
CA ALA A 27 -13.70 -13.54 0.59
C ALA A 27 -12.35 -14.05 1.11
N HIS A 28 -11.64 -13.26 1.91
CA HIS A 28 -10.38 -13.72 2.53
C HIS A 28 -10.61 -14.86 3.52
N LEU A 29 -11.68 -14.81 4.33
CA LEU A 29 -12.02 -15.89 5.29
C LEU A 29 -12.45 -17.18 4.57
N ASP A 30 -13.15 -17.04 3.45
CA ASP A 30 -13.66 -18.19 2.68
C ASP A 30 -12.61 -18.76 1.70
N CYS A 31 -11.50 -18.05 1.49
CA CYS A 31 -10.45 -18.48 0.58
C CYS A 31 -9.79 -19.77 1.06
N LYS A 32 -9.94 -20.84 0.27
CA LYS A 32 -9.41 -22.18 0.60
C LYS A 32 -7.90 -22.20 0.74
N ALA A 33 -7.18 -21.40 -0.04
CA ALA A 33 -5.74 -21.31 0.03
C ALA A 33 -5.24 -20.72 1.36
N LEU A 34 -6.09 -19.97 2.06
CA LEU A 34 -5.77 -19.37 3.36
C LEU A 34 -6.17 -20.24 4.55
N GLN A 35 -6.78 -21.42 4.32
CA GLN A 35 -7.11 -22.32 5.41
C GLN A 35 -5.87 -22.82 6.13
N GLY A 36 -5.86 -22.71 7.46
CA GLY A 36 -4.70 -23.06 8.28
C GLY A 36 -3.73 -21.90 8.57
N TYR A 37 -3.93 -20.75 7.94
CA TYR A 37 -3.23 -19.52 8.26
C TYR A 37 -4.06 -18.63 9.19
N GLU A 38 -3.40 -17.74 9.93
CA GLU A 38 -4.04 -16.65 10.67
C GLU A 38 -4.06 -15.41 9.77
N LEU A 39 -5.23 -14.96 9.33
CA LEU A 39 -5.36 -13.70 8.61
C LEU A 39 -5.12 -12.55 9.59
N ALA A 40 -3.92 -12.02 9.56
CA ALA A 40 -3.43 -11.04 10.54
C ALA A 40 -3.76 -9.59 10.17
N GLY A 41 -4.29 -9.35 8.97
CA GLY A 41 -4.81 -8.06 8.57
C GLY A 41 -5.05 -7.90 7.07
N ILE A 42 -6.04 -7.07 6.75
CA ILE A 42 -6.40 -6.66 5.39
C ILE A 42 -6.19 -5.15 5.28
N GLY A 43 -5.53 -4.70 4.24
CA GLY A 43 -5.37 -3.30 3.87
C GLY A 43 -6.28 -2.96 2.70
N ILE A 44 -7.04 -1.89 2.83
CA ILE A 44 -7.78 -1.26 1.75
C ILE A 44 -6.91 -0.12 1.24
N ALA A 45 -6.54 -0.15 -0.03
CA ALA A 45 -5.61 0.82 -0.62
C ALA A 45 -6.14 1.36 -1.96
N ASP A 46 -7.36 1.91 -1.91
CA ASP A 46 -8.01 2.48 -3.09
C ASP A 46 -7.17 3.56 -3.76
N HIS A 47 -7.33 3.71 -5.06
CA HIS A 47 -6.75 4.81 -5.81
C HIS A 47 -7.26 6.15 -5.30
N MET A 48 -6.33 7.00 -4.89
CA MET A 48 -6.61 8.34 -4.40
C MET A 48 -6.08 9.38 -5.38
N PHE A 49 -6.83 10.47 -5.57
CA PHE A 49 -6.42 11.60 -6.40
C PHE A 49 -6.22 11.27 -7.89
N CYS A 50 -6.89 10.22 -8.39
CA CYS A 50 -6.74 9.70 -9.77
C CYS A 50 -7.88 10.05 -10.71
N THR A 51 -8.80 10.95 -10.35
CA THR A 51 -9.89 11.36 -11.24
C THR A 51 -9.36 12.13 -12.46
N PRO A 52 -10.07 12.13 -13.62
CA PRO A 52 -9.67 12.92 -14.78
C PRO A 52 -9.43 14.40 -14.46
N SER A 53 -10.16 14.97 -13.52
CA SER A 53 -10.00 16.35 -13.04
C SER A 53 -8.65 16.59 -12.34
N SER A 54 -7.98 15.56 -11.81
CA SER A 54 -6.65 15.73 -11.21
C SER A 54 -5.59 16.19 -12.20
N ARG A 55 -5.77 15.90 -13.50
CA ARG A 55 -4.87 16.34 -14.57
C ARG A 55 -4.98 17.83 -14.89
N GLU A 56 -6.11 18.43 -14.56
CA GLU A 56 -6.43 19.84 -14.84
C GLU A 56 -6.13 20.76 -13.65
N VAL A 57 -5.89 20.17 -12.46
CA VAL A 57 -5.62 20.94 -11.24
C VAL A 57 -4.25 21.60 -11.31
N LYS A 58 -4.23 22.91 -11.17
CA LYS A 58 -3.01 23.74 -11.30
C LYS A 58 -2.46 24.25 -9.98
N THR A 59 -3.27 24.25 -8.93
CA THR A 59 -2.88 24.79 -7.62
C THR A 59 -3.24 23.84 -6.49
N GLU A 60 -2.46 23.86 -5.41
CA GLU A 60 -2.72 23.06 -4.21
C GLU A 60 -4.11 23.35 -3.62
N LYS A 61 -4.54 24.59 -3.62
CA LYS A 61 -5.88 24.99 -3.09
C LYS A 61 -7.03 24.37 -3.91
N GLU A 62 -6.88 24.29 -5.23
CA GLU A 62 -7.86 23.61 -6.09
C GLU A 62 -7.85 22.12 -5.85
N PHE A 63 -6.67 21.52 -5.70
CA PHE A 63 -6.47 20.11 -5.39
C PHE A 63 -7.16 19.76 -4.06
N GLU A 64 -6.88 20.51 -3.02
CA GLU A 64 -7.49 20.31 -1.71
C GLU A 64 -9.02 20.43 -1.78
N ARG A 65 -9.54 21.47 -2.42
CA ARG A 65 -10.98 21.67 -2.58
C ARG A 65 -11.65 20.49 -3.29
N LEU A 66 -10.98 19.91 -4.28
CA LEU A 66 -11.50 18.81 -5.08
C LEU A 66 -11.55 17.51 -4.27
N PHE A 67 -10.47 17.16 -3.60
CA PHE A 67 -10.28 15.84 -3.00
C PHE A 67 -10.53 15.74 -1.49
N ALA A 68 -10.58 16.87 -0.75
CA ALA A 68 -10.69 16.83 0.71
C ALA A 68 -11.96 16.13 1.22
N LYS A 69 -13.09 16.31 0.53
CA LYS A 69 -14.35 15.63 0.90
C LYS A 69 -14.27 14.14 0.63
N GLU A 70 -13.74 13.77 -0.51
CA GLU A 70 -13.55 12.37 -0.95
C GLU A 70 -12.62 11.63 0.00
N THR A 71 -11.46 12.21 0.32
CA THR A 71 -10.51 11.61 1.26
C THR A 71 -11.13 11.36 2.63
N ARG A 72 -11.90 12.33 3.16
CA ARG A 72 -12.60 12.14 4.45
C ARG A 72 -13.65 11.03 4.38
N ALA A 73 -14.40 10.95 3.27
CA ALA A 73 -15.40 9.90 3.08
C ALA A 73 -14.73 8.52 3.00
N TYR A 74 -13.62 8.40 2.30
CA TYR A 74 -12.82 7.18 2.23
C TYR A 74 -12.35 6.71 3.61
N VAL A 75 -11.68 7.59 4.34
CA VAL A 75 -11.19 7.27 5.69
C VAL A 75 -12.32 6.86 6.61
N ALA A 76 -13.49 7.55 6.54
CA ALA A 76 -14.67 7.20 7.33
C ALA A 76 -15.20 5.80 6.97
N MET A 77 -15.34 5.49 5.69
CA MET A 77 -15.78 4.17 5.20
C MET A 77 -14.90 3.04 5.76
N VAL A 78 -13.56 3.18 5.65
CA VAL A 78 -12.64 2.14 6.16
C VAL A 78 -12.69 2.03 7.68
N LYS A 79 -12.83 3.17 8.40
CA LYS A 79 -12.98 3.16 9.87
C LYS A 79 -14.26 2.47 10.32
N GLU A 80 -15.37 2.69 9.66
CA GLU A 80 -16.63 2.01 9.94
C GLU A 80 -16.51 0.50 9.73
N ALA A 81 -15.89 0.08 8.62
CA ALA A 81 -15.60 -1.33 8.38
C ALA A 81 -14.69 -1.92 9.48
N ARG A 82 -13.63 -1.20 9.88
CA ARG A 82 -12.74 -1.60 10.99
C ARG A 82 -13.51 -1.84 12.29
N GLN A 83 -14.52 -1.01 12.59
CA GLN A 83 -15.37 -1.18 13.78
C GLN A 83 -16.26 -2.43 13.66
N ARG A 84 -16.87 -2.66 12.48
CA ARG A 84 -17.70 -3.85 12.24
C ARG A 84 -16.92 -5.16 12.35
N TRP A 85 -15.65 -5.14 11.95
CA TRP A 85 -14.76 -6.31 11.93
C TRP A 85 -13.85 -6.41 13.15
N ALA A 86 -14.01 -5.53 14.13
CA ALA A 86 -13.21 -5.52 15.36
C ALA A 86 -13.25 -6.89 16.07
N GLY A 87 -12.06 -7.40 16.42
CA GLY A 87 -11.91 -8.72 17.06
C GLY A 87 -11.99 -9.92 16.10
N ARG A 88 -12.24 -9.70 14.80
CA ARG A 88 -12.23 -10.74 13.76
C ARG A 88 -11.01 -10.59 12.84
N ILE A 89 -10.92 -9.47 12.16
CA ILE A 89 -9.83 -9.15 11.22
C ILE A 89 -9.40 -7.71 11.43
N PRO A 90 -8.11 -7.43 11.66
CA PRO A 90 -7.59 -6.07 11.60
C PRO A 90 -7.71 -5.50 10.18
N ILE A 91 -8.32 -4.31 10.05
CA ILE A 91 -8.43 -3.60 8.78
C ILE A 91 -7.56 -2.36 8.83
N PHE A 92 -6.74 -2.15 7.80
CA PHE A 92 -5.86 -1.00 7.66
C PHE A 92 -6.35 -0.08 6.54
N CYS A 93 -6.32 1.23 6.79
CA CYS A 93 -6.64 2.25 5.81
C CYS A 93 -5.36 2.61 5.04
N GLY A 94 -5.16 1.98 3.90
CA GLY A 94 -4.11 2.34 2.94
C GLY A 94 -4.60 3.41 1.97
N ALA A 95 -3.73 3.84 1.08
CA ALA A 95 -4.08 4.61 -0.11
C ALA A 95 -3.08 4.29 -1.21
N GLU A 96 -3.54 4.09 -2.44
CA GLU A 96 -2.66 4.03 -3.60
C GLU A 96 -2.68 5.35 -4.36
N ILE A 97 -1.50 5.85 -4.72
CA ILE A 97 -1.35 7.16 -5.36
C ILE A 97 -0.52 7.03 -6.64
N ASN A 98 -1.11 7.43 -7.74
CA ASN A 98 -0.42 7.50 -9.02
C ASN A 98 0.63 8.60 -9.01
N TRP A 99 1.92 8.22 -9.06
CA TRP A 99 3.04 9.13 -8.99
C TRP A 99 3.06 10.16 -10.14
N PRO A 100 2.98 9.77 -11.42
CA PRO A 100 2.98 10.71 -12.54
C PRO A 100 1.94 11.83 -12.41
N LEU A 101 0.77 11.54 -11.89
CA LEU A 101 -0.33 12.50 -11.73
C LEU A 101 -0.12 13.43 -10.54
N ASN A 102 0.52 12.96 -9.47
CA ASN A 102 0.52 13.63 -8.17
C ASN A 102 1.89 14.18 -7.74
N LYS A 103 2.97 13.91 -8.48
CA LYS A 103 4.34 14.32 -8.11
C LYS A 103 4.54 15.82 -7.89
N GLY A 104 3.72 16.66 -8.51
CA GLY A 104 3.73 18.11 -8.34
C GLY A 104 2.91 18.62 -7.15
N MET A 105 2.11 17.74 -6.50
CA MET A 105 1.16 18.07 -5.44
C MET A 105 1.49 17.40 -4.10
N LEU A 106 2.71 16.92 -3.91
CA LEU A 106 3.08 16.10 -2.75
C LEU A 106 2.87 16.82 -1.42
N ASP A 107 3.03 18.13 -1.37
CA ASP A 107 2.85 18.89 -0.13
C ASP A 107 1.39 18.90 0.32
N VAL A 108 0.45 19.12 -0.60
CA VAL A 108 -0.99 19.04 -0.28
C VAL A 108 -1.47 17.61 -0.11
N VAL A 109 -1.01 16.66 -0.94
CA VAL A 109 -1.29 15.23 -0.77
C VAL A 109 -0.96 14.79 0.65
N ARG A 110 0.21 15.14 1.14
CA ARG A 110 0.66 14.79 2.50
C ARG A 110 -0.28 15.29 3.59
N THR A 111 -0.80 16.52 3.47
CA THR A 111 -1.73 17.09 4.46
C THR A 111 -3.09 16.39 4.44
N MET A 112 -3.48 15.82 3.31
CA MET A 112 -4.77 15.14 3.12
C MET A 112 -4.78 13.70 3.61
N LEU A 113 -3.61 13.08 3.87
CA LEU A 113 -3.50 11.69 4.32
C LEU A 113 -3.73 11.52 5.83
N ALA A 114 -4.39 12.46 6.49
CA ALA A 114 -4.79 12.32 7.90
C ALA A 114 -5.77 11.15 8.07
N GLY A 115 -5.43 10.21 8.95
CA GLY A 115 -6.24 9.00 9.19
C GLY A 115 -5.94 7.83 8.26
N VAL A 116 -5.04 7.98 7.29
CA VAL A 116 -4.48 6.89 6.48
C VAL A 116 -3.32 6.24 7.24
N ASP A 117 -3.29 4.90 7.29
CA ASP A 117 -2.29 4.14 8.03
C ASP A 117 -0.99 3.94 7.24
N TYR A 118 -1.05 3.91 5.89
CA TYR A 118 0.09 3.84 4.97
C TYR A 118 -0.31 4.29 3.57
N VAL A 119 0.67 4.63 2.74
CA VAL A 119 0.46 5.01 1.33
C VAL A 119 1.42 4.23 0.43
N LEU A 120 0.90 3.76 -0.71
CA LEU A 120 1.66 3.12 -1.77
C LEU A 120 1.67 4.04 -2.99
N PHE A 121 2.84 4.28 -3.57
CA PHE A 121 2.97 5.03 -4.82
C PHE A 121 3.22 4.09 -5.98
N GLU A 122 2.41 4.18 -7.02
CA GLU A 122 2.55 3.42 -8.25
C GLU A 122 3.27 4.22 -9.36
N TYR A 123 3.86 3.51 -10.32
CA TYR A 123 4.57 4.08 -11.50
C TYR A 123 5.69 5.07 -11.16
N VAL A 124 6.40 4.82 -10.07
CA VAL A 124 7.52 5.65 -9.64
C VAL A 124 8.76 5.27 -10.45
N ASP A 125 9.25 6.19 -11.30
CA ASP A 125 10.54 6.04 -11.99
C ASP A 125 11.72 6.38 -11.05
N TRP A 126 12.96 6.24 -11.54
CA TRP A 126 14.15 6.52 -10.71
C TRP A 126 14.22 7.98 -10.23
N ALA A 127 13.88 8.94 -11.08
CA ALA A 127 13.83 10.34 -10.69
C ALA A 127 12.77 10.59 -9.63
N GLY A 128 11.59 9.94 -9.81
CA GLY A 128 10.50 9.94 -8.85
C GLY A 128 10.88 9.32 -7.51
N LEU A 129 11.55 8.17 -7.52
CA LEU A 129 12.03 7.53 -6.29
C LEU A 129 13.01 8.43 -5.52
N THR A 130 13.89 9.13 -6.23
CA THR A 130 14.82 10.08 -5.62
C THR A 130 14.07 11.27 -5.00
N GLN A 131 13.07 11.81 -5.69
CA GLN A 131 12.23 12.88 -5.17
C GLN A 131 11.40 12.41 -3.97
N LEU A 132 10.76 11.24 -4.06
CA LEU A 132 9.96 10.64 -2.98
C LEU A 132 10.83 10.37 -1.75
N ALA A 133 12.04 9.83 -1.93
CA ALA A 133 12.97 9.54 -0.85
C ALA A 133 13.34 10.78 -0.02
N ASN A 134 13.49 11.93 -0.66
CA ASN A 134 13.77 13.21 0.03
C ASN A 134 12.58 13.71 0.87
N GLN A 135 11.38 13.20 0.62
CA GLN A 135 10.15 13.66 1.26
C GLN A 135 9.45 12.59 2.10
N ALA A 136 9.77 11.30 1.92
CA ALA A 136 9.06 10.18 2.54
C ALA A 136 8.86 10.33 4.05
N ARG A 137 9.88 10.82 4.77
CA ARG A 137 9.82 11.04 6.22
C ARG A 137 8.91 12.19 6.67
N ARG A 138 8.45 13.01 5.73
CA ARG A 138 7.54 14.15 6.02
C ARG A 138 6.08 13.73 5.89
N PHE A 139 5.82 12.54 5.33
CA PHE A 139 4.47 11.99 5.26
C PHE A 139 3.97 11.63 6.66
N PRO A 140 2.66 11.80 6.91
CA PRO A 140 2.09 11.45 8.20
C PRO A 140 2.09 9.94 8.45
N CYS A 141 2.21 9.09 7.44
CA CYS A 141 2.19 7.63 7.50
C CYS A 141 3.37 7.02 6.72
N PRO A 142 3.69 5.73 6.92
CA PRO A 142 4.66 5.03 6.10
C PRO A 142 4.35 5.13 4.62
N VAL A 143 5.41 5.29 3.83
CA VAL A 143 5.37 5.39 2.36
C VAL A 143 5.93 4.10 1.77
N GLY A 144 5.28 3.56 0.75
CA GLY A 144 5.73 2.38 0.00
C GLY A 144 5.68 2.58 -1.51
N LEU A 145 6.25 1.62 -2.24
CA LEU A 145 6.10 1.47 -3.69
C LEU A 145 5.11 0.34 -3.95
N ALA A 146 4.07 0.61 -4.74
CA ALA A 146 3.08 -0.37 -5.17
C ALA A 146 3.66 -1.24 -6.30
N HIS A 147 3.44 -2.56 -6.26
CA HIS A 147 3.71 -3.56 -7.32
C HIS A 147 4.87 -3.22 -8.28
N THR A 148 5.96 -2.69 -7.75
CA THR A 148 7.10 -2.19 -8.55
C THR A 148 8.05 -3.33 -8.92
N ASP A 149 8.16 -3.69 -10.22
CA ASP A 149 9.26 -4.50 -10.70
C ASP A 149 10.52 -3.64 -10.82
N VAL A 150 11.48 -3.87 -9.91
CA VAL A 150 12.70 -3.06 -9.81
C VAL A 150 13.53 -3.12 -11.10
N SER A 151 13.55 -4.27 -11.77
CA SER A 151 14.34 -4.46 -12.98
C SER A 151 13.76 -3.73 -14.20
N LEU A 152 12.43 -3.67 -14.27
CA LEU A 152 11.71 -2.98 -15.34
C LEU A 152 11.59 -1.48 -15.07
N GLN A 153 11.32 -1.10 -13.83
CA GLN A 153 11.06 0.29 -13.46
C GLN A 153 12.35 1.12 -13.34
N PHE A 154 13.48 0.47 -12.99
CA PHE A 154 14.76 1.14 -12.80
C PHE A 154 15.89 0.53 -13.67
N PRO A 155 15.73 0.41 -15.01
CA PRO A 155 16.59 -0.40 -15.87
C PRO A 155 18.05 0.04 -15.89
N ASN A 156 18.30 1.33 -15.64
CA ASN A 156 19.64 1.93 -15.66
C ASN A 156 20.23 2.16 -14.25
N THR A 157 19.60 1.59 -13.21
CA THR A 157 20.01 1.78 -11.82
C THR A 157 20.39 0.43 -11.20
N SER A 158 21.50 0.39 -10.47
CA SER A 158 21.87 -0.85 -9.78
C SER A 158 20.89 -1.19 -8.66
N MET A 159 20.62 -2.49 -8.44
CA MET A 159 19.75 -2.94 -7.34
C MET A 159 20.25 -2.46 -5.97
N ASP A 160 21.57 -2.40 -5.77
CA ASP A 160 22.18 -1.89 -4.55
C ASP A 160 21.87 -0.39 -4.34
N GLN A 161 21.85 0.40 -5.40
CA GLN A 161 21.47 1.81 -5.32
C GLN A 161 20.00 1.99 -5.00
N VAL A 162 19.11 1.20 -5.61
CA VAL A 162 17.67 1.22 -5.31
C VAL A 162 17.43 0.84 -3.85
N VAL A 163 17.98 -0.30 -3.39
CA VAL A 163 17.74 -0.76 -2.03
C VAL A 163 18.28 0.20 -0.95
N ARG A 164 19.44 0.82 -1.19
CA ARG A 164 19.96 1.85 -0.29
C ARG A 164 19.05 3.09 -0.22
N THR A 165 18.48 3.49 -1.36
CA THR A 165 17.54 4.61 -1.40
C THR A 165 16.29 4.30 -0.58
N LEU A 166 15.68 3.12 -0.77
CA LEU A 166 14.54 2.68 0.02
C LEU A 166 14.86 2.62 1.53
N ALA A 167 15.98 1.98 1.88
CA ALA A 167 16.40 1.82 3.27
C ALA A 167 16.64 3.17 3.98
N ASN A 168 17.36 4.08 3.33
CA ASN A 168 17.67 5.40 3.87
C ASN A 168 16.43 6.27 4.06
N ALA A 169 15.48 6.19 3.14
CA ALA A 169 14.22 6.92 3.18
C ALA A 169 13.14 6.22 4.04
N ARG A 170 13.34 4.95 4.43
CA ARG A 170 12.35 4.08 5.07
C ARG A 170 11.12 3.85 4.21
N ILE A 171 11.31 3.74 2.90
CA ILE A 171 10.25 3.40 1.96
C ILE A 171 10.06 1.88 1.98
N VAL A 172 8.81 1.47 2.13
CA VAL A 172 8.38 0.07 2.08
C VAL A 172 8.38 -0.42 0.63
N TYR A 173 8.79 -1.66 0.38
CA TYR A 173 8.65 -2.30 -0.91
C TYR A 173 7.45 -3.26 -0.87
N GLU A 174 6.58 -3.22 -1.86
CA GLU A 174 5.48 -4.16 -1.95
C GLU A 174 5.85 -5.34 -2.86
N LEU A 175 5.71 -6.57 -2.33
CA LEU A 175 5.62 -7.79 -3.12
C LEU A 175 4.14 -8.06 -3.41
N ASN A 176 3.79 -8.13 -4.68
CA ASN A 176 2.41 -8.17 -5.15
C ASN A 176 2.19 -9.32 -6.14
N SER A 177 0.97 -9.85 -6.24
CA SER A 177 0.57 -10.88 -7.22
C SER A 177 0.89 -10.46 -8.66
N LYS A 178 0.84 -9.18 -8.98
CA LYS A 178 1.22 -8.64 -10.31
C LYS A 178 2.68 -8.90 -10.69
N LEU A 179 3.53 -9.24 -9.71
CA LEU A 179 4.95 -9.56 -9.94
C LEU A 179 5.20 -11.06 -10.18
N MET A 180 4.15 -11.85 -10.30
CA MET A 180 4.28 -13.27 -10.65
C MET A 180 4.79 -13.47 -12.10
N PRO A 181 5.58 -14.50 -12.41
CA PRO A 181 6.09 -15.50 -11.46
C PRO A 181 7.24 -14.96 -10.59
N LEU A 182 7.24 -15.30 -9.32
CA LEU A 182 8.19 -14.79 -8.31
C LEU A 182 9.67 -15.12 -8.59
N ALA A 183 9.95 -16.09 -9.45
CA ALA A 183 11.32 -16.38 -9.89
C ALA A 183 12.01 -15.13 -10.50
N ASN A 184 11.26 -14.23 -11.12
CA ASN A 184 11.78 -12.98 -11.68
C ASN A 184 12.25 -12.02 -10.59
N GLN A 185 11.71 -12.14 -9.38
CA GLN A 185 12.02 -11.29 -8.23
C GLN A 185 13.19 -11.84 -7.38
N ASP A 186 13.66 -13.07 -7.64
CA ASP A 186 14.66 -13.78 -6.82
C ASP A 186 15.95 -12.95 -6.67
N ARG A 187 16.43 -12.33 -7.76
CA ARG A 187 17.63 -11.50 -7.76
C ARG A 187 17.49 -10.25 -6.87
N TRP A 188 16.34 -9.59 -6.91
CA TRP A 188 16.02 -8.42 -6.08
C TRP A 188 15.94 -8.83 -4.61
N PHE A 189 15.21 -9.91 -4.32
CA PHE A 189 15.01 -10.38 -2.95
C PHE A 189 16.28 -10.88 -2.25
N ARG A 190 17.32 -11.28 -3.00
CA ARG A 190 18.64 -11.63 -2.41
C ARG A 190 19.40 -10.46 -1.83
N VAL A 191 19.15 -9.22 -2.26
CA VAL A 191 19.84 -8.04 -1.71
C VAL A 191 19.12 -7.40 -0.55
N LEU A 192 17.80 -7.59 -0.43
CA LEU A 192 16.97 -6.99 0.63
C LEU A 192 17.39 -7.37 2.07
N PRO A 193 17.79 -8.63 2.38
CA PRO A 193 18.12 -9.03 3.74
C PRO A 193 19.24 -8.22 4.38
N ASN A 194 20.14 -7.67 3.59
CA ASN A 194 21.28 -6.89 4.08
C ASN A 194 20.94 -5.42 4.37
N HIS A 195 19.71 -5.01 4.13
CA HIS A 195 19.28 -3.62 4.25
C HIS A 195 18.01 -3.51 5.10
N ARG A 196 17.75 -2.33 5.68
CA ARG A 196 16.54 -2.04 6.46
C ARG A 196 15.38 -1.62 5.54
N VAL A 197 14.97 -2.52 4.66
CA VAL A 197 13.77 -2.35 3.83
C VAL A 197 12.71 -3.29 4.36
N TYR A 198 11.52 -2.78 4.63
CA TYR A 198 10.35 -3.57 4.99
C TYR A 198 9.59 -3.95 3.73
N VAL A 199 8.96 -5.13 3.76
CA VAL A 199 8.20 -5.68 2.64
C VAL A 199 6.73 -5.77 3.02
N ALA A 200 5.87 -5.04 2.30
CA ALA A 200 4.42 -5.25 2.31
C ALA A 200 4.07 -6.41 1.37
N ILE A 201 2.95 -7.06 1.62
CA ILE A 201 2.39 -8.08 0.73
C ILE A 201 1.00 -7.63 0.31
N GLY A 202 0.73 -7.64 -0.98
CA GLY A 202 -0.54 -7.27 -1.58
C GLY A 202 -0.92 -8.14 -2.76
N THR A 203 -2.19 -8.14 -3.10
CA THR A 203 -2.74 -8.85 -4.25
C THR A 203 -3.27 -7.90 -5.31
N ASP A 204 -3.43 -6.63 -4.96
CA ASP A 204 -4.02 -5.61 -5.84
C ASP A 204 -5.37 -6.06 -6.40
N THR A 205 -6.20 -6.57 -5.48
CA THR A 205 -7.51 -7.16 -5.78
C THR A 205 -8.49 -6.09 -6.25
N HIS A 206 -9.02 -6.25 -7.46
CA HIS A 206 -10.06 -5.37 -8.04
C HIS A 206 -11.37 -6.13 -8.24
N ASP A 207 -11.45 -6.97 -9.27
CA ASP A 207 -12.63 -7.74 -9.68
C ASP A 207 -12.39 -9.26 -9.70
N ASP A 208 -11.14 -9.71 -9.56
CA ASP A 208 -10.75 -11.12 -9.51
C ASP A 208 -10.25 -11.51 -8.11
N LEU A 209 -11.06 -12.28 -7.38
CA LEU A 209 -10.69 -12.82 -6.07
C LEU A 209 -9.71 -14.01 -6.14
N ASN A 210 -9.43 -14.55 -7.35
CA ASN A 210 -8.47 -15.65 -7.47
C ASN A 210 -7.05 -15.23 -7.08
N CYS A 211 -6.70 -13.95 -7.16
CA CYS A 211 -5.41 -13.44 -6.71
C CYS A 211 -5.15 -13.65 -5.20
N LEU A 212 -6.20 -13.87 -4.39
CA LEU A 212 -6.05 -14.22 -2.97
C LEU A 212 -5.35 -15.58 -2.78
N ASN A 213 -5.41 -16.47 -3.78
CA ASN A 213 -4.71 -17.76 -3.74
C ASN A 213 -3.19 -17.60 -3.80
N ASP A 214 -2.67 -16.45 -4.22
CA ASP A 214 -1.24 -16.18 -4.31
C ASP A 214 -0.63 -15.81 -2.94
N LEU A 215 -1.44 -15.36 -1.98
CA LEU A 215 -0.96 -14.89 -0.68
C LEU A 215 -0.03 -15.88 0.05
N PRO A 216 -0.33 -17.19 0.13
CA PRO A 216 0.59 -18.16 0.75
C PRO A 216 1.94 -18.21 0.05
N GLU A 217 1.98 -18.17 -1.29
CA GLU A 217 3.22 -18.20 -2.07
C GLU A 217 4.03 -16.91 -1.88
N LEU A 218 3.38 -15.75 -1.88
CA LEU A 218 4.03 -14.46 -1.62
C LEU A 218 4.68 -14.44 -0.22
N HIS A 219 3.96 -14.90 0.80
CA HIS A 219 4.50 -15.01 2.16
C HIS A 219 5.62 -16.03 2.27
N ALA A 220 5.48 -17.19 1.63
CA ALA A 220 6.53 -18.22 1.59
C ALA A 220 7.80 -17.68 0.90
N PHE A 221 7.66 -16.90 -0.15
CA PHE A 221 8.77 -16.28 -0.86
C PHE A 221 9.54 -15.29 0.02
N VAL A 222 8.85 -14.42 0.75
CA VAL A 222 9.46 -13.49 1.71
C VAL A 222 10.25 -14.26 2.79
N ARG A 223 9.70 -15.36 3.32
CA ARG A 223 10.40 -16.21 4.30
C ARG A 223 11.61 -16.92 3.71
N LYS A 224 11.47 -17.50 2.51
CA LYS A 224 12.58 -18.15 1.77
C LYS A 224 13.80 -17.23 1.69
N HIS A 225 13.57 -15.93 1.56
CA HIS A 225 14.62 -14.91 1.48
C HIS A 225 15.05 -14.33 2.84
N GLY A 226 14.60 -14.89 3.97
CA GLY A 226 14.99 -14.43 5.30
C GLY A 226 14.43 -13.06 5.69
N LEU A 227 13.27 -12.69 5.14
CA LEU A 227 12.64 -11.37 5.35
C LEU A 227 11.41 -11.43 6.26
N ALA A 228 11.15 -12.55 6.94
CA ALA A 228 9.98 -12.69 7.82
C ALA A 228 9.88 -11.56 8.87
N GLU A 229 11.01 -11.21 9.50
CA GLU A 229 11.09 -10.14 10.49
C GLU A 229 11.03 -8.71 9.88
N LYS A 230 11.00 -8.63 8.55
CA LYS A 230 10.89 -7.40 7.79
C LYS A 230 9.55 -7.25 7.09
N LEU A 231 8.58 -8.10 7.42
CA LEU A 231 7.21 -7.87 6.98
C LEU A 231 6.72 -6.53 7.52
N PHE A 232 6.21 -5.71 6.62
CA PHE A 232 5.59 -4.46 7.00
C PHE A 232 4.21 -4.74 7.60
N VAL A 233 4.00 -4.25 8.80
CA VAL A 233 2.72 -4.29 9.49
C VAL A 233 2.31 -2.84 9.77
N PRO A 234 1.25 -2.35 9.14
CA PRO A 234 0.76 -1.01 9.41
C PRO A 234 0.34 -0.87 10.89
N THR A 235 0.50 0.32 11.43
CA THR A 235 -0.01 0.65 12.75
C THR A 235 -1.27 1.49 12.59
N VAL A 236 -2.37 1.03 13.16
CA VAL A 236 -3.61 1.82 13.21
C VAL A 236 -3.33 3.11 13.99
N ARG A 237 -3.55 4.24 13.35
CA ARG A 237 -3.35 5.53 13.99
C ARG A 237 -4.47 5.81 14.98
N ALA A 238 -4.09 6.11 16.23
CA ALA A 238 -5.02 6.68 17.17
C ALA A 238 -5.49 8.06 16.64
N GLU A 239 -6.77 8.34 16.76
CA GLU A 239 -7.31 9.64 16.35
C GLU A 239 -6.67 10.75 17.18
N GLU A 240 -5.96 11.66 16.53
CA GLU A 240 -5.93 13.02 17.05
C GLU A 240 -7.34 13.59 16.87
N ALA A 241 -7.99 13.91 17.98
CA ALA A 241 -9.31 14.53 17.95
C ALA A 241 -9.21 15.77 17.05
N VAL A 242 -9.90 15.72 15.91
CA VAL A 242 -10.04 16.92 15.06
C VAL A 242 -10.77 17.96 15.91
N PRO A 243 -10.16 19.12 16.22
CA PRO A 243 -10.87 20.14 16.94
C PRO A 243 -12.12 20.51 16.16
N ALA A 244 -13.27 20.56 16.85
CA ALA A 244 -14.53 20.94 16.24
C ALA A 244 -14.35 22.32 15.53
N PRO A 245 -14.90 22.49 14.32
CA PRO A 245 -14.83 23.76 13.64
C PRO A 245 -15.48 24.84 14.51
N SER A 246 -14.71 25.86 14.81
CA SER A 246 -15.12 27.06 15.52
C SER A 246 -16.07 27.93 14.68
#